data_ca8a5e956d5bd365626e194206551296
#
_entry.id   ca8a5e956d5bd365626e194206551296
#
_cell.length_a   1.000
_cell.length_b   1.000
_cell.length_c   1.000
_cell.angle_alpha   90.00
_cell.angle_beta   90.00
_cell.angle_gamma   90.00
#
_symmetry.space_group_name_H-M   'P 1'
#
loop_
_entity.id
_entity.type
_entity.pdbx_description
1 polymer ?
#
loop_
_entity_poly.entity_id
_entity_poly.type
_entity_poly.pdbx_seq_one_letter_code
_entity_poly.pdbx_strand_id
1 'polypeptide(L)'
;YKRQTNGMGTTLSLNGLPDDYFIFLENGKRLYGDDTYARINVAKIKRIEILNGASSALYGTNAIGGVINIITDDAKNAINVSSDTRYASKGRFTQSVNADVNTGKFGSYTSYRRQQAEGWQLNPYEENSKTHELEETGKVASTGFYANTVNQKFTFDATDKLSFYARGGYYDNKTRRPYEAYDYNILHETFNYGIGTQYMISKGNYITAC
;
A
#
# COMPACT_ATOMS: atom_id res chain seq x y z
N TYR A 1 -17.77 4.07 -4.38
CA TYR A 1 -18.14 2.71 -3.96
C TYR A 1 -16.87 1.86 -3.91
N LYS A 2 -16.50 1.41 -2.72
CA LYS A 2 -15.28 0.63 -2.51
C LYS A 2 -15.59 -0.84 -2.68
N ARG A 3 -15.23 -1.44 -3.78
CA ARG A 3 -15.29 -2.89 -3.95
C ARG A 3 -13.96 -3.48 -3.46
N GLN A 4 -13.96 -4.06 -2.29
CA GLN A 4 -12.81 -4.79 -1.78
C GLN A 4 -12.78 -6.15 -2.44
N THR A 5 -11.94 -6.32 -3.44
CA THR A 5 -11.61 -7.62 -3.99
C THR A 5 -10.47 -8.20 -3.14
N ASN A 6 -10.68 -9.37 -2.59
CA ASN A 6 -9.76 -10.01 -1.65
C ASN A 6 -8.42 -10.31 -2.32
N GLY A 7 -7.38 -9.64 -1.87
CA GLY A 7 -6.01 -9.85 -2.32
C GLY A 7 -5.71 -9.49 -3.78
N MET A 8 -6.68 -8.98 -4.53
CA MET A 8 -6.54 -8.68 -5.96
C MET A 8 -6.69 -7.20 -6.27
N GLY A 9 -6.07 -6.37 -5.46
CA GLY A 9 -6.20 -4.96 -5.60
C GLY A 9 -7.56 -4.42 -5.15
N THR A 10 -7.57 -3.25 -4.59
CA THR A 10 -8.76 -2.47 -4.33
C THR A 10 -8.77 -1.36 -5.35
N THR A 11 -9.73 -1.30 -6.23
CA THR A 11 -9.90 -0.13 -7.08
C THR A 11 -10.37 1.03 -6.23
N LEU A 12 -9.64 2.12 -6.27
CA LEU A 12 -10.06 3.39 -5.70
C LEU A 12 -10.66 4.25 -6.81
N SER A 13 -11.55 5.14 -6.44
CA SER A 13 -12.00 6.19 -7.33
C SER A 13 -11.87 7.54 -6.64
N LEU A 14 -11.41 8.52 -7.38
CA LEU A 14 -11.32 9.91 -6.94
C LEU A 14 -12.24 10.75 -7.83
N ASN A 15 -13.23 11.42 -7.23
CA ASN A 15 -14.23 12.21 -7.95
C ASN A 15 -14.95 11.44 -9.08
N GLY A 16 -15.19 10.14 -8.90
CA GLY A 16 -15.81 9.28 -9.91
C GLY A 16 -14.85 8.74 -10.98
N LEU A 17 -13.60 9.17 -11.01
CA LEU A 17 -12.58 8.67 -11.93
C LEU A 17 -11.87 7.45 -11.34
N PRO A 18 -11.60 6.40 -12.13
CA PRO A 18 -10.84 5.23 -11.68
C PRO A 18 -9.36 5.56 -11.43
N ASP A 19 -8.64 4.62 -10.85
CA ASP A 19 -7.25 4.76 -10.40
C ASP A 19 -6.22 5.06 -11.49
N ASP A 20 -6.52 4.80 -12.74
CA ASP A 20 -5.69 5.17 -13.89
C ASP A 20 -5.62 6.70 -14.14
N TYR A 21 -6.53 7.46 -13.54
CA TYR A 21 -6.65 8.90 -13.77
C TYR A 21 -6.06 9.77 -12.65
N PHE A 22 -5.55 9.17 -11.60
CA PHE A 22 -4.87 9.88 -10.52
C PHE A 22 -3.64 9.12 -10.07
N ILE A 23 -2.72 9.81 -9.44
CA ILE A 23 -1.46 9.19 -9.00
C ILE A 23 -1.33 9.20 -7.49
N PHE A 24 -0.65 8.16 -7.00
CA PHE A 24 -0.22 8.08 -5.61
C PHE A 24 1.23 8.50 -5.48
N LEU A 25 1.48 9.35 -4.49
CA LEU A 25 2.83 9.70 -4.07
C LEU A 25 3.03 9.26 -2.60
N GLU A 26 4.23 8.89 -2.26
CA GLU A 26 4.69 8.74 -0.89
C GLU A 26 5.83 9.72 -0.66
N ASN A 27 5.61 10.69 0.22
CA ASN A 27 6.55 11.78 0.47
C ASN A 27 7.01 12.49 -0.83
N GLY A 28 6.06 12.77 -1.71
CA GLY A 28 6.29 13.44 -2.99
C GLY A 28 6.84 12.55 -4.12
N LYS A 29 7.11 11.27 -3.86
CA LYS A 29 7.60 10.32 -4.88
C LYS A 29 6.48 9.43 -5.39
N ARG A 30 6.38 9.32 -6.71
CA ARG A 30 5.37 8.48 -7.35
C ARG A 30 5.56 7.01 -6.98
N LEU A 31 4.46 6.39 -6.61
CA LEU A 31 4.35 4.95 -6.44
C LEU A 31 3.87 4.33 -7.74
N TYR A 32 4.47 3.22 -8.13
CA TYR A 32 4.15 2.50 -9.37
C TYR A 32 3.70 1.08 -9.07
N GLY A 33 2.94 0.52 -9.99
CA GLY A 33 2.46 -0.87 -9.97
C GLY A 33 1.12 -1.03 -9.30
N ASP A 34 0.59 -2.24 -9.42
CA ASP A 34 -0.68 -2.64 -8.82
C ASP A 34 -0.59 -2.66 -7.29
N ASP A 35 -1.73 -2.54 -6.63
CA ASP A 35 -1.83 -2.56 -5.16
C ASP A 35 -0.98 -1.51 -4.42
N THR A 36 -0.66 -0.41 -5.07
CA THR A 36 0.20 0.66 -4.55
C THR A 36 -0.20 1.10 -3.14
N TYR A 37 -1.48 1.29 -2.89
CA TYR A 37 -2.01 1.68 -1.58
C TYR A 37 -2.03 0.54 -0.55
N ALA A 38 -2.05 -0.73 -0.98
CA ALA A 38 -1.98 -1.87 -0.07
C ALA A 38 -0.61 -2.00 0.59
N ARG A 39 0.42 -1.44 -0.05
CA ARG A 39 1.81 -1.46 0.43
C ARG A 39 2.12 -0.40 1.46
N ILE A 40 1.26 0.63 1.57
CA ILE A 40 1.48 1.75 2.49
C ILE A 40 1.19 1.31 3.92
N ASN A 41 2.12 1.58 4.81
CA ASN A 41 1.91 1.33 6.23
C ASN A 41 1.06 2.44 6.85
N VAL A 42 -0.22 2.11 7.07
CA VAL A 42 -1.20 3.06 7.63
C VAL A 42 -0.78 3.62 8.99
N ALA A 43 -0.07 2.83 9.81
CA ALA A 43 0.39 3.27 11.13
C ALA A 43 1.43 4.41 11.07
N LYS A 44 2.03 4.66 9.90
CA LYS A 44 3.03 5.71 9.69
C LYS A 44 2.51 6.90 8.90
N ILE A 45 1.24 6.91 8.52
CA ILE A 45 0.66 8.05 7.82
C ILE A 45 0.55 9.22 8.81
N LYS A 46 1.29 10.27 8.52
CA LYS A 46 1.18 11.54 9.23
C LYS A 46 -0.01 12.36 8.74
N ARG A 47 -0.14 12.44 7.42
CA ARG A 47 -1.25 13.11 6.74
C ARG A 47 -1.37 12.62 5.30
N ILE A 48 -2.53 12.83 4.72
CA ILE A 48 -2.80 12.60 3.31
C ILE A 48 -3.12 13.96 2.69
N GLU A 49 -2.40 14.32 1.64
CA GLU A 49 -2.61 15.53 0.86
C GLU A 49 -3.29 15.13 -0.45
N ILE A 50 -4.43 15.74 -0.75
CA ILE A 50 -5.18 15.47 -1.96
C ILE A 50 -5.23 16.75 -2.78
N LEU A 51 -4.63 16.72 -3.97
CA LEU A 51 -4.76 17.76 -4.98
C LEU A 51 -5.84 17.30 -5.97
N ASN A 52 -6.94 18.02 -5.99
CA ASN A 52 -8.02 17.78 -6.92
C ASN A 52 -7.79 18.52 -8.24
N GLY A 53 -8.18 17.89 -9.34
CA GLY A 53 -8.09 18.49 -10.67
C GLY A 53 -6.81 18.16 -11.41
N ALA A 54 -6.70 18.72 -12.62
CA ALA A 54 -5.62 18.42 -13.54
C ALA A 54 -4.27 18.92 -13.03
N SER A 55 -3.44 18.01 -12.57
CA SER A 55 -2.09 18.26 -12.09
C SER A 55 -1.02 17.64 -13.00
N SER A 56 -1.41 17.29 -14.22
CA SER A 56 -0.55 16.63 -15.21
C SER A 56 0.68 17.42 -15.60
N ALA A 57 0.62 18.75 -15.53
CA ALA A 57 1.78 19.62 -15.78
C ALA A 57 2.93 19.41 -14.79
N LEU A 58 2.61 19.02 -13.54
CA LEU A 58 3.60 18.82 -12.47
C LEU A 58 3.96 17.34 -12.27
N TYR A 59 3.00 16.44 -12.48
CA TYR A 59 3.13 15.04 -12.08
C TYR A 59 2.99 14.03 -13.23
N GLY A 60 2.75 14.50 -14.46
CA GLY A 60 2.65 13.67 -15.66
C GLY A 60 1.21 13.28 -16.02
N THR A 61 1.08 12.52 -17.10
CA THR A 61 -0.16 12.30 -17.85
C THR A 61 -1.32 11.67 -17.07
N ASN A 62 -1.03 10.89 -16.05
CA ASN A 62 -2.08 10.18 -15.27
C ASN A 62 -2.64 11.00 -14.11
N ALA A 63 -2.26 12.27 -13.95
CA ALA A 63 -2.73 13.14 -12.88
C ALA A 63 -3.89 14.04 -13.31
N ILE A 64 -4.74 13.58 -14.24
CA ILE A 64 -5.90 14.34 -14.74
C ILE A 64 -6.98 14.47 -13.64
N GLY A 65 -7.22 13.41 -12.90
CA GLY A 65 -8.19 13.37 -11.79
C GLY A 65 -7.65 13.92 -10.48
N GLY A 66 -6.32 14.05 -10.37
CA GLY A 66 -5.67 14.56 -9.17
C GLY A 66 -4.46 13.76 -8.70
N VAL A 67 -3.98 14.13 -7.52
CA VAL A 67 -2.82 13.53 -6.87
C VAL A 67 -3.15 13.23 -5.40
N ILE A 68 -2.83 12.04 -4.96
CA ILE A 68 -2.90 11.64 -3.54
C ILE A 68 -1.47 11.48 -3.04
N ASN A 69 -1.02 12.41 -2.20
CA ASN A 69 0.31 12.35 -1.60
C ASN A 69 0.21 11.92 -0.13
N ILE A 70 0.80 10.79 0.18
CA ILE A 70 0.82 10.21 1.51
C ILE A 70 2.13 10.61 2.18
N ILE A 71 2.02 11.45 3.19
CA ILE A 71 3.16 11.88 4.00
C ILE A 71 3.31 10.95 5.18
N THR A 72 4.44 10.31 5.28
CA THR A 72 4.79 9.42 6.39
C THR A 72 5.64 10.14 7.44
N ASP A 73 5.52 9.70 8.69
CA ASP A 73 6.39 10.18 9.75
C ASP A 73 7.79 9.57 9.66
N ASP A 74 8.78 10.34 10.05
CA ASP A 74 10.15 9.89 10.29
C ASP A 74 10.29 9.35 11.72
N ALA A 75 11.37 8.60 11.98
CA ALA A 75 11.68 8.11 13.33
C ALA A 75 11.96 9.31 14.26
N LYS A 76 11.13 9.49 15.29
CA LYS A 76 11.24 10.61 16.23
C LYS A 76 11.76 10.22 17.60
N ASN A 77 11.52 8.98 17.99
CA ASN A 77 11.88 8.48 19.31
C ASN A 77 13.23 7.80 19.27
N ALA A 78 13.95 7.84 20.38
CA ALA A 78 15.24 7.16 20.49
C ALA A 78 15.12 5.66 20.14
N ILE A 79 14.12 5.00 20.70
CA ILE A 79 13.72 3.65 20.33
C ILE A 79 12.21 3.57 20.50
N ASN A 80 11.52 3.06 19.48
CA ASN A 80 10.09 2.74 19.58
C ASN A 80 9.81 1.45 18.83
N VAL A 81 9.14 0.51 19.47
CA VAL A 81 8.67 -0.73 18.84
C VAL A 81 7.17 -0.83 19.07
N SER A 82 6.44 -1.06 18.02
CA SER A 82 4.99 -1.25 18.07
C SER A 82 4.57 -2.49 17.30
N SER A 83 3.58 -3.18 17.84
CA SER A 83 2.94 -4.32 17.17
C SER A 83 1.43 -4.16 17.24
N ASP A 84 0.77 -4.42 16.11
CA ASP A 84 -0.68 -4.46 16.00
C ASP A 84 -1.08 -5.79 15.37
N THR A 85 -1.96 -6.51 16.05
CA THR A 85 -2.48 -7.80 15.59
C THR A 85 -3.99 -7.73 15.54
N ARG A 86 -4.57 -8.06 14.40
CA ARG A 86 -6.03 -8.07 14.18
C ARG A 86 -6.47 -9.40 13.62
N TYR A 87 -7.52 -9.93 14.19
CA TYR A 87 -8.20 -11.10 13.68
C TYR A 87 -9.68 -10.77 13.44
N ALA A 88 -10.23 -11.27 12.33
CA ALA A 88 -11.62 -11.08 11.99
C ALA A 88 -12.18 -12.35 11.31
N SER A 89 -13.49 -12.40 11.12
CA SER A 89 -14.17 -13.50 10.44
C SER A 89 -13.54 -13.83 9.08
N LYS A 90 -13.74 -15.05 8.60
CA LYS A 90 -13.20 -15.55 7.31
C LYS A 90 -11.68 -15.67 7.30
N GLY A 91 -11.09 -16.07 8.42
CA GLY A 91 -9.64 -16.24 8.53
C GLY A 91 -8.84 -14.97 8.27
N ARG A 92 -9.46 -13.78 8.38
CA ARG A 92 -8.74 -12.53 8.19
C ARG A 92 -7.80 -12.29 9.36
N PHE A 93 -6.54 -12.25 9.04
CA PHE A 93 -5.47 -11.96 9.99
C PHE A 93 -4.60 -10.85 9.43
N THR A 94 -4.28 -9.89 10.27
CA THR A 94 -3.31 -8.84 9.97
C THR A 94 -2.39 -8.68 11.15
N GLN A 95 -1.10 -8.70 10.90
CA GLN A 95 -0.08 -8.37 11.88
C GLN A 95 0.86 -7.33 11.30
N SER A 96 1.15 -6.30 12.08
CA SER A 96 2.12 -5.27 11.74
C SER A 96 3.10 -5.13 12.91
N VAL A 97 4.38 -5.06 12.57
CA VAL A 97 5.45 -4.77 13.53
C VAL A 97 6.25 -3.60 12.96
N ASN A 98 6.47 -2.59 13.79
CA ASN A 98 7.24 -1.41 13.42
C ASN A 98 8.32 -1.17 14.47
N ALA A 99 9.50 -0.80 14.02
CA ALA A 99 10.62 -0.42 14.86
C ALA A 99 11.23 0.88 14.36
N ASP A 100 11.32 1.86 15.24
CA ASP A 100 11.96 3.15 15.01
C ASP A 100 13.17 3.28 15.91
N VAL A 101 14.27 3.77 15.36
CA VAL A 101 15.46 4.16 16.12
C VAL A 101 15.88 5.54 15.64
N ASN A 102 16.15 6.46 16.57
CA ASN A 102 16.67 7.78 16.27
C ASN A 102 17.72 8.16 17.30
N THR A 103 18.94 8.37 16.84
CA THR A 103 20.10 8.78 17.68
C THR A 103 20.43 10.27 17.54
N GLY A 104 19.50 11.07 17.04
CA GLY A 104 19.67 12.49 16.74
C GLY A 104 20.15 12.72 15.31
N LYS A 105 21.29 12.16 14.90
CA LYS A 105 21.79 12.28 13.52
C LYS A 105 21.40 11.13 12.63
N PHE A 106 21.20 9.97 13.19
CA PHE A 106 20.82 8.75 12.43
C PHE A 106 19.43 8.29 12.84
N GLY A 107 18.59 8.07 11.85
CA GLY A 107 17.28 7.48 12.01
C GLY A 107 17.15 6.18 11.21
N SER A 108 16.52 5.19 11.80
CA SER A 108 16.14 3.95 11.14
C SER A 108 14.68 3.65 11.39
N TYR A 109 13.97 3.29 10.35
CA TYR A 109 12.60 2.82 10.43
C TYR A 109 12.47 1.50 9.69
N THR A 110 11.98 0.48 10.40
CA THR A 110 11.70 -0.84 9.86
C THR A 110 10.22 -1.15 10.06
N SER A 111 9.54 -1.65 9.06
CA SER A 111 8.19 -2.17 9.21
C SER A 111 8.02 -3.51 8.51
N TYR A 112 7.29 -4.39 9.15
CA TYR A 112 6.79 -5.63 8.58
C TYR A 112 5.29 -5.68 8.74
N ARG A 113 4.58 -6.08 7.70
CA ARG A 113 3.14 -6.32 7.75
C ARG A 113 2.79 -7.59 7.01
N ARG A 114 2.07 -8.47 7.67
CA ARG A 114 1.44 -9.65 7.07
C ARG A 114 -0.07 -9.48 7.07
N GLN A 115 -0.67 -9.86 5.96
CA GLN A 115 -2.13 -9.93 5.80
C GLN A 115 -2.50 -11.26 5.18
N GLN A 116 -3.57 -11.85 5.64
CA GLN A 116 -4.14 -13.04 5.02
C GLN A 116 -5.66 -13.07 5.19
N ALA A 117 -6.32 -13.77 4.30
CA ALA A 117 -7.72 -14.13 4.44
C ALA A 117 -7.96 -15.48 3.75
N GLU A 118 -8.90 -16.24 4.27
CA GLU A 118 -9.41 -17.43 3.61
C GLU A 118 -10.41 -17.05 2.52
N GLY A 119 -10.54 -17.89 1.51
CA GLY A 119 -11.62 -17.79 0.53
C GLY A 119 -12.97 -18.13 1.19
N TRP A 120 -14.02 -17.49 0.75
CA TRP A 120 -15.38 -17.79 1.21
C TRP A 120 -16.38 -17.67 0.08
N GLN A 121 -17.47 -18.37 0.20
CA GLN A 121 -18.56 -18.32 -0.75
C GLN A 121 -19.58 -17.25 -0.34
N LEU A 122 -19.86 -16.33 -1.26
CA LEU A 122 -20.86 -15.27 -1.04
C LEU A 122 -22.25 -15.74 -1.40
N ASN A 123 -22.37 -16.52 -2.46
CA ASN A 123 -23.65 -17.04 -2.94
C ASN A 123 -23.52 -18.53 -3.16
N PRO A 124 -23.98 -19.37 -2.21
CA PRO A 124 -23.86 -20.82 -2.31
C PRO A 124 -24.78 -21.43 -3.37
N TYR A 125 -25.77 -20.70 -3.84
CA TYR A 125 -26.74 -21.20 -4.82
C TYR A 125 -26.82 -20.27 -6.03
N GLU A 126 -26.93 -20.86 -7.22
CA GLU A 126 -27.22 -20.18 -8.48
C GLU A 126 -28.45 -20.81 -9.11
N GLU A 127 -29.25 -20.01 -9.84
CA GLU A 127 -30.37 -20.51 -10.62
C GLU A 127 -29.85 -21.23 -11.86
N ASN A 128 -30.22 -22.48 -12.02
CA ASN A 128 -29.96 -23.23 -13.23
C ASN A 128 -30.79 -22.65 -14.37
N SER A 129 -30.15 -22.17 -15.42
CA SER A 129 -30.82 -21.50 -16.55
C SER A 129 -31.81 -22.39 -17.34
N LYS A 130 -31.77 -23.70 -17.15
CA LYS A 130 -32.64 -24.65 -17.84
C LYS A 130 -33.81 -25.11 -16.98
N THR A 131 -33.56 -25.38 -15.71
CA THR A 131 -34.56 -25.93 -14.79
C THR A 131 -35.24 -24.85 -13.93
N HIS A 132 -34.67 -23.66 -13.86
CA HIS A 132 -35.04 -22.58 -12.95
C HIS A 132 -35.02 -22.96 -11.47
N GLU A 133 -34.32 -24.03 -11.13
CA GLU A 133 -34.11 -24.46 -9.75
C GLU A 133 -32.80 -23.90 -9.20
N LEU A 134 -32.75 -23.67 -7.87
CA LEU A 134 -31.54 -23.27 -7.19
C LEU A 134 -30.65 -24.47 -6.95
N GLU A 135 -29.49 -24.46 -7.53
CA GLU A 135 -28.47 -25.49 -7.37
C GLU A 135 -27.26 -24.94 -6.60
N GLU A 136 -26.62 -25.78 -5.79
CA GLU A 136 -25.41 -25.42 -5.08
C GLU A 136 -24.24 -25.26 -6.07
N THR A 137 -23.64 -24.06 -6.08
CA THR A 137 -22.63 -23.73 -7.09
C THR A 137 -21.30 -24.41 -6.85
N GLY A 138 -20.97 -24.73 -5.60
CA GLY A 138 -19.61 -25.17 -5.22
C GLY A 138 -18.50 -24.14 -5.49
N LYS A 139 -18.86 -22.99 -6.09
CA LYS A 139 -17.91 -21.95 -6.50
C LYS A 139 -17.58 -21.01 -5.36
N VAL A 140 -16.30 -20.73 -5.15
CA VAL A 140 -15.87 -19.73 -4.17
C VAL A 140 -15.94 -18.35 -4.79
N ALA A 141 -16.91 -17.54 -4.35
CA ALA A 141 -17.10 -16.17 -4.85
C ALA A 141 -16.02 -15.19 -4.40
N SER A 142 -15.19 -15.57 -3.45
CA SER A 142 -14.08 -14.78 -2.95
C SER A 142 -12.83 -15.66 -2.80
N THR A 143 -11.70 -15.10 -3.14
CA THR A 143 -10.43 -15.79 -3.12
C THR A 143 -9.65 -15.55 -1.84
N GLY A 144 -9.01 -16.60 -1.32
CA GLY A 144 -8.04 -16.49 -0.25
C GLY A 144 -6.75 -15.84 -0.74
N PHE A 145 -6.07 -15.16 0.17
CA PHE A 145 -4.78 -14.55 -0.13
C PHE A 145 -3.89 -14.46 1.10
N TYR A 146 -2.61 -14.32 0.87
CA TYR A 146 -1.68 -13.75 1.83
C TYR A 146 -0.78 -12.73 1.17
N ALA A 147 -0.38 -11.72 1.93
CA ALA A 147 0.52 -10.69 1.49
C ALA A 147 1.49 -10.32 2.61
N ASN A 148 2.74 -10.09 2.25
CA ASN A 148 3.74 -9.55 3.15
C ASN A 148 4.27 -8.24 2.60
N THR A 149 4.55 -7.31 3.49
CA THR A 149 5.16 -6.03 3.16
C THR A 149 6.29 -5.78 4.13
N VAL A 150 7.48 -5.52 3.61
CA VAL A 150 8.64 -5.09 4.39
C VAL A 150 9.07 -3.72 3.88
N ASN A 151 9.27 -2.77 4.78
CA ASN A 151 9.85 -1.48 4.44
C ASN A 151 10.97 -1.14 5.40
N GLN A 152 12.03 -0.56 4.84
CA GLN A 152 13.17 -0.02 5.57
C GLN A 152 13.47 1.38 5.10
N LYS A 153 13.68 2.31 6.02
CA LYS A 153 14.15 3.65 5.73
C LYS A 153 15.27 4.01 6.69
N PHE A 154 16.33 4.55 6.16
CA PHE A 154 17.42 5.17 6.89
C PHE A 154 17.43 6.66 6.61
N THR A 155 17.73 7.46 7.62
CA THR A 155 17.97 8.90 7.50
C THR A 155 19.28 9.24 8.19
N PHE A 156 20.02 10.20 7.64
CA PHE A 156 21.26 10.67 8.22
C PHE A 156 21.36 12.19 8.05
N ASP A 157 21.40 12.89 9.17
CA ASP A 157 21.58 14.33 9.22
C ASP A 157 23.07 14.65 9.34
N ALA A 158 23.69 14.89 8.18
CA ALA A 158 25.13 15.22 8.12
C ALA A 158 25.42 16.56 8.78
N THR A 159 24.54 17.54 8.56
CA THR A 159 24.57 18.86 9.21
C THR A 159 23.15 19.31 9.53
N ASP A 160 22.98 20.44 10.22
CA ASP A 160 21.66 21.04 10.49
C ASP A 160 20.87 21.40 9.21
N LYS A 161 21.56 21.45 8.08
CA LYS A 161 20.95 21.82 6.79
C LYS A 161 20.94 20.70 5.75
N LEU A 162 21.78 19.68 5.92
CA LEU A 162 21.95 18.63 4.94
C LEU A 162 21.63 17.27 5.53
N SER A 163 20.63 16.63 4.95
CA SER A 163 20.24 15.27 5.30
C SER A 163 20.23 14.35 4.07
N PHE A 164 20.47 13.08 4.33
CA PHE A 164 20.41 11.99 3.37
C PHE A 164 19.38 10.98 3.82
N TYR A 165 18.80 10.28 2.87
CA TYR A 165 17.97 9.12 3.16
C TYR A 165 18.20 8.00 2.14
N ALA A 166 18.02 6.77 2.62
CA ALA A 166 17.89 5.58 1.79
C ALA A 166 16.65 4.82 2.24
N ARG A 167 15.90 4.29 1.29
CA ARG A 167 14.73 3.47 1.58
C ARG A 167 14.68 2.26 0.67
N GLY A 168 14.11 1.18 1.15
CA GLY A 168 13.82 -0.01 0.39
C GLY A 168 12.54 -0.66 0.89
N GLY A 169 11.88 -1.37 0.01
CA GLY A 169 10.69 -2.13 0.35
C GLY A 169 10.53 -3.35 -0.53
N TYR A 170 9.92 -4.35 0.05
CA TYR A 170 9.52 -5.58 -0.61
C TYR A 170 8.05 -5.85 -0.30
N TYR A 171 7.31 -6.24 -1.32
CA TYR A 171 5.94 -6.65 -1.22
C TYR A 171 5.75 -7.95 -2.00
N ASP A 172 5.13 -8.94 -1.38
CA ASP A 172 4.62 -10.12 -2.06
C ASP A 172 3.14 -10.31 -1.72
N ASN A 173 2.39 -10.75 -2.71
CA ASN A 173 0.99 -11.13 -2.57
C ASN A 173 0.75 -12.40 -3.38
N LYS A 174 0.26 -13.44 -2.74
CA LYS A 174 -0.21 -14.66 -3.41
C LYS A 174 -1.70 -14.81 -3.19
N THR A 175 -2.42 -14.83 -4.31
CA THR A 175 -3.88 -14.98 -4.34
C THR A 175 -4.25 -16.29 -5.02
N ARG A 176 -5.08 -17.10 -4.39
CA ARG A 176 -5.68 -18.27 -5.01
C ARG A 176 -6.95 -17.85 -5.74
N ARG A 177 -7.04 -18.18 -7.01
CA ARG A 177 -8.25 -18.01 -7.84
C ARG A 177 -8.82 -19.35 -8.23
N PRO A 178 -9.90 -19.80 -7.61
CA PRO A 178 -10.66 -20.92 -8.12
C PRO A 178 -11.40 -20.51 -9.40
N TYR A 179 -11.32 -21.33 -10.42
CA TYR A 179 -12.06 -21.20 -11.67
C TYR A 179 -12.76 -22.53 -11.97
N GLU A 180 -13.83 -22.51 -12.75
CA GLU A 180 -14.68 -23.68 -12.97
C GLU A 180 -13.91 -24.95 -13.41
N ALA A 181 -12.87 -24.78 -14.20
CA ALA A 181 -12.10 -25.88 -14.75
C ALA A 181 -10.76 -26.13 -14.05
N TYR A 182 -10.21 -25.15 -13.34
CA TYR A 182 -8.89 -25.24 -12.71
C TYR A 182 -8.67 -24.15 -11.65
N ASP A 183 -7.85 -24.48 -10.67
CA ASP A 183 -7.34 -23.52 -9.69
C ASP A 183 -6.01 -22.93 -10.16
N TYR A 184 -5.82 -21.64 -10.03
CA TYR A 184 -4.53 -21.01 -10.25
C TYR A 184 -4.18 -19.99 -9.17
N ASN A 185 -2.88 -19.83 -8.97
CA ASN A 185 -2.36 -18.84 -8.04
C ASN A 185 -1.77 -17.66 -8.82
N ILE A 186 -2.05 -16.47 -8.36
CA ILE A 186 -1.41 -15.24 -8.84
C ILE A 186 -0.42 -14.81 -7.79
N LEU A 187 0.83 -14.62 -8.19
CA LEU A 187 1.89 -14.10 -7.38
C LEU A 187 2.28 -12.71 -7.90
N HIS A 188 2.18 -11.72 -7.04
CA HIS A 188 2.71 -10.38 -7.29
C HIS A 188 3.88 -10.12 -6.36
N GLU A 189 5.01 -9.76 -6.93
CA GLU A 189 6.20 -9.37 -6.18
C GLU A 189 6.66 -7.99 -6.64
N THR A 190 6.99 -7.13 -5.70
CA THR A 190 7.46 -5.80 -6.01
C THR A 190 8.60 -5.42 -5.09
N PHE A 191 9.68 -4.94 -5.68
CA PHE A 191 10.79 -4.29 -4.99
C PHE A 191 10.75 -2.81 -5.28
N ASN A 192 10.95 -1.99 -4.26
CA ASN A 192 11.15 -0.58 -4.41
C ASN A 192 12.38 -0.14 -3.63
N TYR A 193 13.08 0.85 -4.14
CA TYR A 193 14.22 1.46 -3.47
C TYR A 193 14.32 2.93 -3.84
N GLY A 194 15.02 3.67 -3.05
CA GLY A 194 15.28 5.08 -3.32
C GLY A 194 16.31 5.63 -2.37
N ILE A 195 17.13 6.51 -2.90
CA ILE A 195 18.07 7.31 -2.15
C ILE A 195 17.79 8.78 -2.46
N GLY A 196 18.17 9.66 -1.57
CA GLY A 196 18.06 11.08 -1.86
C GLY A 196 18.69 11.92 -0.77
N THR A 197 18.78 13.18 -1.07
CA THR A 197 19.30 14.23 -0.19
C THR A 197 18.34 15.38 -0.10
N GLN A 198 18.33 16.06 1.03
CA GLN A 198 17.57 17.26 1.26
C GLN A 198 18.47 18.34 1.84
N TYR A 199 18.43 19.51 1.23
CA TYR A 199 19.18 20.68 1.72
C TYR A 199 18.21 21.78 2.12
N MET A 200 18.30 22.23 3.38
CA MET A 200 17.50 23.32 3.93
C MET A 200 18.13 24.67 3.59
N ILE A 201 17.48 25.45 2.74
CA ILE A 201 17.90 26.82 2.39
C ILE A 201 17.56 27.77 3.54
N SER A 202 16.32 27.70 4.02
CA SER A 202 15.80 28.48 5.16
C SER A 202 14.71 27.69 5.87
N LYS A 203 14.27 28.13 7.03
CA LYS A 203 13.23 27.44 7.80
C LYS A 203 11.97 27.23 6.95
N GLY A 204 11.68 25.96 6.63
CA GLY A 204 10.54 25.55 5.82
C GLY A 204 10.78 25.48 4.30
N ASN A 205 11.96 25.92 3.79
CA ASN A 205 12.31 25.85 2.37
C ASN A 205 13.45 24.86 2.13
N TYR A 206 13.22 23.90 1.26
CA TYR A 206 14.15 22.81 0.99
C TYR A 206 14.36 22.61 -0.51
N ILE A 207 15.57 22.19 -0.87
CA ILE A 207 15.87 21.56 -2.16
C ILE A 207 16.01 20.06 -1.90
N THR A 208 15.34 19.24 -2.69
CA THR A 208 15.43 17.78 -2.59
C THR A 208 15.91 17.23 -3.93
N ALA A 209 16.91 16.36 -3.88
CA ALA A 209 17.37 15.57 -5.01
C ALA A 209 17.20 14.07 -4.70
N CYS A 210 16.79 13.27 -5.70
CA CYS A 210 16.57 11.82 -5.55
C CYS A 210 16.64 11.11 -6.91
#